data_347fe62065c399a502b5cc9d5861cdbd
#
_entry.id   347fe62065c399a502b5cc9d5861cdbd
#
_cell.length_a   1.000
_cell.length_b   1.000
_cell.length_c   1.000
_cell.angle_alpha   90.00
_cell.angle_beta   90.00
_cell.angle_gamma   90.00
#
_symmetry.space_group_name_H-M   'P 1'
#
loop_
_entity.id
_entity.type
_entity.pdbx_description
1 polymer ?
#
loop_
_entity_poly.entity_id
_entity_poly.type
_entity_poly.pdbx_seq_one_letter_code
_entity_poly.pdbx_strand_id
1 'polypeptide(L)'
;MKTLLAPWIGLALWTGVTALPAAQIGDPAAPLNIATWVKGKPVDLAEARGRKIVVVEFWATWCGPCRVSIPHLTELQKKFADRGVVFVGVSDEDAATVKPFVDQMGDQMNYTVAVDNNRQTSQGYMDAYNQNGIPTAFVVDRDGKVAWLGHPMGDLEKVLDKLAAAPVVEDPAAQKRAVARRKLQEFTALAASGNDAAKLDALATELTALDRELGGIEPGQKLNLPDLRRTVRFQSLMREYQRSVAAGKPATDLARIEQEAAPLAPPGFKFADYRDKFSLQRTWQDYYRAVTGHGDAAKVDELTRKLELMESDDTDALNEIAWTLLTDANIKTRNLKLALKFAQAATDASKGQNADVLDTYARALFNNGRAAAAVTQEQRAIALTTDKARLAELKAALQRYQTGATVARPKTVADAQ
;
A
#
# COMPACT_ATOMS: atom_id res chain seq x y z
N MET A 1 -29.52 -19.44 44.62
CA MET A 1 -28.82 -19.74 43.37
C MET A 1 -28.26 -18.45 42.86
N LYS A 2 -26.95 -18.26 42.98
CA LYS A 2 -26.24 -17.03 42.60
C LYS A 2 -25.64 -17.25 41.19
N THR A 3 -26.14 -16.55 40.18
CA THR A 3 -25.58 -16.53 38.84
C THR A 3 -24.51 -15.45 38.79
N LEU A 4 -23.27 -15.88 38.59
CA LEU A 4 -22.08 -15.05 38.41
C LEU A 4 -22.09 -14.47 36.96
N LEU A 5 -22.19 -13.15 36.86
CA LEU A 5 -21.90 -12.42 35.66
C LEU A 5 -20.40 -12.22 35.53
N ALA A 6 -19.79 -12.78 34.50
CA ALA A 6 -18.40 -12.53 34.15
C ALA A 6 -18.25 -11.14 33.49
N PRO A 7 -17.23 -10.36 33.85
CA PRO A 7 -16.97 -9.09 33.18
C PRO A 7 -16.24 -9.33 31.84
N TRP A 8 -16.80 -8.81 30.78
CA TRP A 8 -16.11 -8.70 29.49
C TRP A 8 -15.00 -7.66 29.62
N ILE A 9 -13.76 -8.12 29.66
CA ILE A 9 -12.57 -7.25 29.58
C ILE A 9 -12.45 -6.83 28.12
N GLY A 10 -12.87 -5.60 27.83
CA GLY A 10 -12.59 -4.92 26.59
C GLY A 10 -11.07 -4.71 26.45
N LEU A 11 -10.44 -5.47 25.57
CA LEU A 11 -9.04 -5.25 25.21
C LEU A 11 -9.00 -3.98 24.32
N ALA A 12 -8.77 -2.84 24.94
CA ALA A 12 -8.42 -1.62 24.22
C ALA A 12 -7.05 -1.84 23.58
N LEU A 13 -7.05 -2.15 22.28
CA LEU A 13 -5.84 -2.07 21.48
C LEU A 13 -5.41 -0.60 21.38
N TRP A 14 -4.59 -0.19 22.29
CA TRP A 14 -3.79 1.01 22.17
C TRP A 14 -2.80 0.75 21.06
N THR A 15 -3.14 1.12 19.81
CA THR A 15 -2.16 1.25 18.73
C THR A 15 -1.32 2.48 18.99
N GLY A 16 -0.44 2.38 19.98
CA GLY A 16 0.72 3.26 19.99
C GLY A 16 1.45 3.02 18.68
N VAL A 17 1.48 4.01 17.81
CA VAL A 17 2.41 4.07 16.71
C VAL A 17 3.79 4.21 17.35
N THR A 18 4.37 3.08 17.76
CA THR A 18 5.79 3.04 18.05
C THR A 18 6.48 3.23 16.72
N ALA A 19 7.07 4.40 16.48
CA ALA A 19 7.99 4.59 15.38
C ALA A 19 8.98 3.41 15.45
N LEU A 20 9.00 2.59 14.41
CA LEU A 20 9.98 1.51 14.32
C LEU A 20 11.36 2.17 14.44
N PRO A 21 12.27 1.63 15.25
CA PRO A 21 13.62 2.16 15.32
C PRO A 21 14.22 2.16 13.91
N ALA A 22 14.97 3.21 13.56
CA ALA A 22 15.69 3.27 12.31
C ALA A 22 16.60 2.03 12.18
N ALA A 23 16.66 1.46 10.98
CA ALA A 23 17.50 0.31 10.71
C ALA A 23 18.99 0.65 10.94
N GLN A 24 19.77 -0.34 11.37
CA GLN A 24 21.18 -0.18 11.74
C GLN A 24 22.08 -1.13 10.94
N ILE A 25 23.35 -0.77 10.83
CA ILE A 25 24.36 -1.69 10.29
C ILE A 25 24.36 -2.97 11.14
N GLY A 26 24.31 -4.12 10.47
CA GLY A 26 24.15 -5.45 11.09
C GLY A 26 22.73 -6.01 11.01
N ASP A 27 21.74 -5.20 10.69
CA ASP A 27 20.37 -5.67 10.48
C ASP A 27 20.25 -6.46 9.17
N PRO A 28 19.27 -7.39 9.07
CA PRO A 28 18.95 -8.08 7.83
C PRO A 28 18.62 -7.07 6.71
N ALA A 29 19.21 -7.27 5.54
CA ALA A 29 18.93 -6.45 4.37
C ALA A 29 17.49 -6.67 3.88
N ALA A 30 16.79 -5.61 3.54
CA ALA A 30 15.48 -5.67 2.91
C ALA A 30 15.56 -6.32 1.51
N PRO A 31 14.52 -7.03 1.04
CA PRO A 31 14.50 -7.57 -0.31
C PRO A 31 14.52 -6.46 -1.37
N LEU A 32 15.07 -6.76 -2.55
CA LEU A 32 15.01 -5.87 -3.70
C LEU A 32 13.64 -6.03 -4.39
N ASN A 33 12.79 -5.03 -4.29
CA ASN A 33 11.50 -4.97 -4.97
C ASN A 33 11.67 -4.21 -6.29
N ILE A 34 11.92 -4.92 -7.36
CA ILE A 34 12.28 -4.36 -8.67
C ILE A 34 11.11 -4.46 -9.64
N ALA A 35 10.74 -3.34 -10.27
CA ALA A 35 9.76 -3.29 -11.34
C ALA A 35 10.34 -3.78 -12.67
N THR A 36 11.58 -3.39 -12.98
CA THR A 36 12.24 -3.73 -14.25
C THR A 36 13.76 -3.84 -14.08
N TRP A 37 14.32 -4.94 -14.58
CA TRP A 37 15.78 -5.09 -14.75
C TRP A 37 16.17 -4.54 -16.11
N VAL A 38 16.90 -3.42 -16.12
CA VAL A 38 17.26 -2.69 -17.34
C VAL A 38 18.52 -3.27 -18.00
N LYS A 39 19.50 -3.69 -17.18
CA LYS A 39 20.78 -4.27 -17.61
C LYS A 39 21.20 -5.38 -16.66
N GLY A 40 21.91 -6.38 -17.16
CA GLY A 40 22.45 -7.48 -16.37
C GLY A 40 21.42 -8.55 -16.01
N LYS A 41 21.76 -9.38 -15.03
CA LYS A 41 20.88 -10.46 -14.54
C LYS A 41 20.17 -10.05 -13.26
N PRO A 42 18.91 -10.45 -13.05
CA PRO A 42 18.23 -10.26 -11.77
C PRO A 42 19.06 -10.76 -10.59
N VAL A 43 19.06 -10.01 -9.51
CA VAL A 43 19.75 -10.33 -8.25
C VAL A 43 18.70 -10.51 -7.15
N ASP A 44 18.70 -11.69 -6.55
CA ASP A 44 17.92 -12.02 -5.37
C ASP A 44 18.87 -12.12 -4.18
N LEU A 45 18.64 -11.32 -3.14
CA LEU A 45 19.47 -11.30 -1.93
C LEU A 45 19.37 -12.61 -1.16
N ALA A 46 18.24 -13.29 -1.21
CA ALA A 46 18.09 -14.59 -0.56
C ALA A 46 18.89 -15.69 -1.29
N GLU A 47 18.98 -15.61 -2.64
CA GLU A 47 19.85 -16.50 -3.43
C GLU A 47 21.35 -16.12 -3.28
N ALA A 48 21.65 -14.85 -3.05
CA ALA A 48 23.02 -14.37 -2.85
C ALA A 48 23.60 -14.84 -1.51
N ARG A 49 22.75 -15.05 -0.51
CA ARG A 49 23.17 -15.40 0.85
C ARG A 49 24.04 -16.65 0.89
N GLY A 50 25.12 -16.59 1.68
CA GLY A 50 26.15 -17.63 1.79
C GLY A 50 27.22 -17.58 0.69
N ARG A 51 26.96 -16.90 -0.45
CA ARG A 51 27.83 -16.97 -1.64
C ARG A 51 28.32 -15.61 -2.13
N LYS A 52 27.45 -14.62 -2.14
CA LYS A 52 27.74 -13.31 -2.76
C LYS A 52 27.66 -12.18 -1.73
N ILE A 53 28.45 -11.17 -1.97
CA ILE A 53 28.30 -9.84 -1.38
C ILE A 53 27.57 -9.01 -2.43
N VAL A 54 26.53 -8.28 -2.03
CA VAL A 54 25.75 -7.45 -2.97
C VAL A 54 25.90 -5.99 -2.58
N VAL A 55 26.35 -5.18 -3.54
CA VAL A 55 26.37 -3.72 -3.40
C VAL A 55 25.11 -3.18 -4.06
N VAL A 56 24.24 -2.54 -3.28
CA VAL A 56 23.02 -1.87 -3.75
C VAL A 56 23.30 -0.37 -3.74
N GLU A 57 23.36 0.24 -4.92
CA GLU A 57 23.64 1.67 -5.08
C GLU A 57 22.37 2.38 -5.58
N PHE A 58 22.00 3.47 -4.91
CA PHE A 58 20.86 4.31 -5.28
C PHE A 58 21.36 5.52 -6.06
N TRP A 59 20.76 5.73 -7.25
CA TRP A 59 21.20 6.74 -8.20
C TRP A 59 20.02 7.28 -9.04
N ALA A 60 20.28 8.34 -9.83
CA ALA A 60 19.32 8.85 -10.82
C ALA A 60 20.05 9.45 -12.03
N THR A 61 19.38 9.52 -13.18
CA THR A 61 19.93 10.02 -14.44
C THR A 61 20.33 11.50 -14.37
N TRP A 62 19.60 12.29 -13.59
CA TRP A 62 19.87 13.73 -13.36
C TRP A 62 20.95 14.00 -12.30
N CYS A 63 21.39 12.98 -11.56
CA CYS A 63 22.34 13.12 -10.44
C CYS A 63 23.78 13.27 -10.95
N GLY A 64 24.34 14.48 -10.91
CA GLY A 64 25.70 14.77 -11.34
C GLY A 64 26.76 13.92 -10.61
N PRO A 65 26.79 13.88 -9.26
CA PRO A 65 27.73 13.03 -8.51
C PRO A 65 27.61 11.54 -8.82
N CYS A 66 26.37 11.05 -9.12
CA CYS A 66 26.18 9.65 -9.51
C CYS A 66 26.87 9.32 -10.84
N ARG A 67 26.82 10.23 -11.81
CA ARG A 67 27.52 10.05 -13.10
C ARG A 67 29.04 9.93 -12.94
N VAL A 68 29.59 10.55 -11.90
CA VAL A 68 31.02 10.44 -11.58
C VAL A 68 31.33 9.09 -10.91
N SER A 69 30.44 8.60 -10.03
CA SER A 69 30.65 7.31 -9.32
C SER A 69 30.39 6.08 -10.18
N ILE A 70 29.52 6.15 -11.19
CA ILE A 70 29.15 5.01 -12.04
C ILE A 70 30.38 4.31 -12.69
N PRO A 71 31.32 4.99 -13.34
CA PRO A 71 32.50 4.33 -13.89
C PRO A 71 33.38 3.67 -12.81
N HIS A 72 33.52 4.30 -11.65
CA HIS A 72 34.23 3.72 -10.51
C HIS A 72 33.58 2.44 -10.01
N LEU A 73 32.25 2.40 -9.90
CA LEU A 73 31.49 1.19 -9.53
C LEU A 73 31.66 0.08 -10.57
N THR A 74 31.76 0.44 -11.84
CA THR A 74 32.08 -0.52 -12.93
C THR A 74 33.47 -1.14 -12.73
N GLU A 75 34.48 -0.35 -12.41
CA GLU A 75 35.82 -0.88 -12.11
C GLU A 75 35.82 -1.76 -10.85
N LEU A 76 35.11 -1.37 -9.81
CA LEU A 76 34.94 -2.21 -8.62
C LEU A 76 34.20 -3.52 -8.93
N GLN A 77 33.12 -3.48 -9.73
CA GLN A 77 32.44 -4.70 -10.18
C GLN A 77 33.42 -5.65 -10.89
N LYS A 78 34.22 -5.12 -11.81
CA LYS A 78 35.23 -5.91 -12.52
C LYS A 78 36.30 -6.48 -11.57
N LYS A 79 36.81 -5.64 -10.65
CA LYS A 79 37.84 -6.04 -9.67
C LYS A 79 37.38 -7.16 -8.73
N PHE A 80 36.11 -7.14 -8.32
CA PHE A 80 35.57 -8.03 -7.29
C PHE A 80 34.66 -9.14 -7.82
N ALA A 81 34.41 -9.22 -9.13
CA ALA A 81 33.52 -10.22 -9.74
C ALA A 81 33.90 -11.65 -9.36
N ASP A 82 35.18 -12.02 -9.52
CA ASP A 82 35.69 -13.34 -9.21
C ASP A 82 35.73 -13.65 -7.69
N ARG A 83 35.57 -12.62 -6.87
CA ARG A 83 35.48 -12.73 -5.39
C ARG A 83 34.04 -12.79 -4.89
N GLY A 84 33.09 -12.95 -5.81
CA GLY A 84 31.66 -13.11 -5.52
C GLY A 84 30.95 -11.83 -5.12
N VAL A 85 31.42 -10.65 -5.57
CA VAL A 85 30.73 -9.37 -5.38
C VAL A 85 29.88 -9.02 -6.60
N VAL A 86 28.65 -8.59 -6.39
CA VAL A 86 27.72 -8.15 -7.42
C VAL A 86 27.21 -6.76 -7.10
N PHE A 87 27.20 -5.88 -8.11
CA PHE A 87 26.66 -4.52 -7.98
C PHE A 87 25.29 -4.42 -8.63
N VAL A 88 24.37 -3.72 -7.98
CA VAL A 88 23.03 -3.40 -8.46
C VAL A 88 22.79 -1.90 -8.27
N GLY A 89 22.69 -1.16 -9.37
CA GLY A 89 22.25 0.23 -9.36
C GLY A 89 20.73 0.30 -9.44
N VAL A 90 20.10 0.89 -8.44
CA VAL A 90 18.64 1.03 -8.33
C VAL A 90 18.26 2.49 -8.51
N SER A 91 17.39 2.80 -9.48
CA SER A 91 16.80 4.12 -9.69
C SER A 91 15.30 4.07 -9.41
N ASP A 92 14.76 5.12 -8.82
CA ASP A 92 13.31 5.30 -8.62
C ASP A 92 12.61 6.04 -9.79
N GLU A 93 13.38 6.35 -10.85
CA GLU A 93 12.85 6.86 -12.10
C GLU A 93 12.18 5.73 -12.92
N ASP A 94 11.37 6.08 -13.92
CA ASP A 94 10.76 5.08 -14.79
C ASP A 94 11.76 4.45 -15.77
N ALA A 95 11.42 3.26 -16.27
CA ALA A 95 12.28 2.51 -17.19
C ALA A 95 12.49 3.23 -18.55
N ALA A 96 11.56 4.09 -18.97
CA ALA A 96 11.68 4.85 -20.21
C ALA A 96 12.73 5.97 -20.09
N THR A 97 12.92 6.49 -18.89
CA THR A 97 13.97 7.46 -18.55
C THR A 97 15.34 6.77 -18.33
N VAL A 98 15.35 5.68 -17.56
CA VAL A 98 16.59 4.98 -17.17
C VAL A 98 17.26 4.27 -18.35
N LYS A 99 16.50 3.58 -19.19
CA LYS A 99 17.05 2.75 -20.24
C LYS A 99 17.89 3.51 -21.26
N PRO A 100 17.47 4.64 -21.86
CA PRO A 100 18.29 5.42 -22.78
C PRO A 100 19.60 5.91 -22.16
N PHE A 101 19.58 6.29 -20.87
CA PHE A 101 20.77 6.71 -20.14
C PHE A 101 21.75 5.55 -19.99
N VAL A 102 21.29 4.37 -19.59
CA VAL A 102 22.13 3.16 -19.44
C VAL A 102 22.72 2.75 -20.79
N ASP A 103 21.93 2.81 -21.87
CA ASP A 103 22.40 2.53 -23.24
C ASP A 103 23.50 3.54 -23.65
N GLN A 104 23.34 4.82 -23.32
CA GLN A 104 24.34 5.87 -23.57
C GLN A 104 25.63 5.67 -22.78
N MET A 105 25.53 5.26 -21.51
CA MET A 105 26.70 4.99 -20.66
C MET A 105 27.50 3.78 -21.13
N GLY A 106 26.85 2.80 -21.77
CA GLY A 106 27.50 1.63 -22.34
C GLY A 106 28.38 0.87 -21.36
N ASP A 107 29.68 0.77 -21.68
CA ASP A 107 30.66 0.06 -20.85
C ASP A 107 31.08 0.83 -19.57
N GLN A 108 30.78 2.12 -19.50
CA GLN A 108 31.03 2.91 -18.28
C GLN A 108 30.06 2.53 -17.15
N MET A 109 28.94 1.88 -17.47
CA MET A 109 27.97 1.37 -16.50
C MET A 109 27.77 -0.14 -16.68
N ASN A 110 28.85 -0.90 -16.44
CA ASN A 110 28.90 -2.36 -16.69
C ASN A 110 28.65 -3.19 -15.43
N TYR A 111 27.51 -2.98 -14.81
CA TYR A 111 26.97 -3.77 -13.70
C TYR A 111 25.43 -3.88 -13.85
N THR A 112 24.76 -4.61 -12.96
CA THR A 112 23.31 -4.78 -13.04
C THR A 112 22.59 -3.48 -12.69
N VAL A 113 21.61 -3.08 -13.52
CA VAL A 113 20.80 -1.88 -13.34
C VAL A 113 19.33 -2.23 -13.29
N ALA A 114 18.62 -1.64 -12.34
CA ALA A 114 17.24 -1.92 -12.04
C ALA A 114 16.44 -0.62 -11.76
N VAL A 115 15.14 -0.69 -12.03
CA VAL A 115 14.15 0.33 -11.66
C VAL A 115 13.35 -0.18 -10.47
N ASP A 116 13.26 0.65 -9.43
CA ASP A 116 12.53 0.36 -8.21
C ASP A 116 11.02 0.19 -8.47
N ASN A 117 10.37 -0.67 -7.74
CA ASN A 117 8.92 -0.84 -7.79
C ASN A 117 8.24 0.11 -6.78
N ASN A 118 7.78 1.27 -7.27
CA ASN A 118 7.11 2.27 -6.43
C ASN A 118 7.91 2.64 -5.16
N ARG A 119 9.21 2.80 -5.26
CA ARG A 119 10.13 3.11 -4.17
C ARG A 119 10.20 2.08 -3.04
N GLN A 120 9.71 0.86 -3.24
CA GLN A 120 9.71 -0.15 -2.17
C GLN A 120 11.14 -0.59 -1.77
N THR A 121 12.06 -0.66 -2.73
CA THR A 121 13.48 -0.90 -2.41
C THR A 121 14.07 0.32 -1.70
N SER A 122 13.82 1.52 -2.20
CA SER A 122 14.27 2.78 -1.57
C SER A 122 13.75 2.93 -0.14
N GLN A 123 12.50 2.55 0.14
CA GLN A 123 11.95 2.55 1.49
C GLN A 123 12.69 1.59 2.43
N GLY A 124 13.04 0.39 1.94
CA GLY A 124 13.76 -0.63 2.72
C GLY A 124 15.22 -0.30 3.02
N TYR A 125 15.81 0.63 2.26
CA TYR A 125 17.21 1.04 2.39
C TYR A 125 17.34 2.53 2.73
N MET A 126 17.04 3.42 1.80
CA MET A 126 17.26 4.85 1.97
C MET A 126 16.45 5.40 3.16
N ASP A 127 15.14 5.20 3.14
CA ASP A 127 14.26 5.72 4.18
C ASP A 127 14.51 5.02 5.52
N ALA A 128 14.66 3.68 5.54
CA ALA A 128 14.90 2.89 6.74
C ALA A 128 16.20 3.27 7.48
N TYR A 129 17.24 3.64 6.73
CA TYR A 129 18.54 4.05 7.27
C TYR A 129 18.73 5.58 7.32
N ASN A 130 17.64 6.37 7.17
CA ASN A 130 17.64 7.85 7.19
C ASN A 130 18.61 8.46 6.16
N GLN A 131 18.73 7.88 4.96
CA GLN A 131 19.55 8.41 3.89
C GLN A 131 18.70 9.28 2.95
N ASN A 132 19.12 10.55 2.77
CA ASN A 132 18.34 11.54 2.01
C ASN A 132 19.04 11.99 0.72
N GLY A 133 20.20 11.45 0.40
CA GLY A 133 21.01 11.88 -0.76
C GLY A 133 21.49 10.72 -1.61
N ILE A 134 21.69 10.98 -2.88
CA ILE A 134 22.31 10.08 -3.84
C ILE A 134 23.58 10.70 -4.41
N PRO A 135 24.61 9.89 -4.75
CA PRO A 135 24.64 8.44 -4.67
C PRO A 135 24.84 7.93 -3.24
N THR A 136 24.16 6.88 -2.89
CA THR A 136 24.37 6.13 -1.64
C THR A 136 24.45 4.65 -1.96
N ALA A 137 25.46 3.97 -1.44
CA ALA A 137 25.66 2.54 -1.61
C ALA A 137 25.53 1.81 -0.27
N PHE A 138 24.90 0.63 -0.32
CA PHE A 138 24.79 -0.31 0.78
C PHE A 138 25.53 -1.59 0.40
N VAL A 139 26.29 -2.14 1.33
CA VAL A 139 26.93 -3.44 1.16
C VAL A 139 26.18 -4.48 1.99
N VAL A 140 25.58 -5.44 1.32
CA VAL A 140 24.97 -6.62 1.93
C VAL A 140 26.00 -7.74 1.92
N ASP A 141 26.36 -8.23 3.11
CA ASP A 141 27.33 -9.30 3.27
C ASP A 141 26.74 -10.69 2.91
N ARG A 142 27.57 -11.72 3.01
CA ARG A 142 27.14 -13.10 2.73
C ARG A 142 26.12 -13.65 3.73
N ASP A 143 26.02 -13.05 4.92
CA ASP A 143 24.98 -13.41 5.91
C ASP A 143 23.62 -12.77 5.57
N GLY A 144 23.57 -11.91 4.55
CA GLY A 144 22.37 -11.18 4.14
C GLY A 144 22.09 -9.97 5.03
N LYS A 145 23.12 -9.42 5.68
CA LYS A 145 23.03 -8.25 6.54
C LYS A 145 23.65 -7.03 5.88
N VAL A 146 23.14 -5.85 6.19
CA VAL A 146 23.75 -4.60 5.77
C VAL A 146 25.04 -4.39 6.59
N ALA A 147 26.19 -4.64 5.97
CA ALA A 147 27.50 -4.53 6.61
C ALA A 147 28.08 -3.13 6.56
N TRP A 148 27.66 -2.31 5.60
CA TRP A 148 28.13 -0.95 5.41
C TRP A 148 27.14 -0.14 4.57
N LEU A 149 27.13 1.16 4.78
CA LEU A 149 26.48 2.14 3.92
C LEU A 149 27.32 3.42 3.82
N GLY A 150 27.26 4.11 2.70
CA GLY A 150 27.95 5.37 2.50
C GLY A 150 28.07 5.80 1.04
N HIS A 151 28.86 6.86 0.81
CA HIS A 151 29.10 7.36 -0.54
C HIS A 151 29.99 6.38 -1.33
N PRO A 152 29.64 5.98 -2.58
CA PRO A 152 30.40 4.96 -3.34
C PRO A 152 31.86 5.31 -3.60
N MET A 153 32.22 6.60 -3.61
CA MET A 153 33.64 7.05 -3.73
C MET A 153 34.37 7.09 -2.39
N GLY A 154 33.75 6.63 -1.30
CA GLY A 154 34.38 6.61 0.03
C GLY A 154 35.13 5.31 0.30
N ASP A 155 34.88 4.71 1.47
CA ASP A 155 35.61 3.50 1.91
C ASP A 155 35.05 2.18 1.32
N LEU A 156 34.18 2.23 0.29
CA LEU A 156 33.51 1.06 -0.30
C LEU A 156 34.53 -0.02 -0.70
N GLU A 157 35.60 0.35 -1.38
CA GLU A 157 36.62 -0.60 -1.84
C GLU A 157 37.28 -1.34 -0.69
N LYS A 158 37.68 -0.62 0.38
CA LYS A 158 38.29 -1.22 1.59
C LYS A 158 37.34 -2.19 2.29
N VAL A 159 36.05 -1.83 2.35
CA VAL A 159 34.99 -2.70 2.91
C VAL A 159 34.85 -3.97 2.09
N LEU A 160 34.79 -3.86 0.77
CA LEU A 160 34.71 -5.01 -0.12
C LEU A 160 35.96 -5.92 -0.01
N ASP A 161 37.17 -5.33 0.07
CA ASP A 161 38.40 -6.10 0.27
C ASP A 161 38.36 -6.92 1.56
N LYS A 162 37.86 -6.34 2.66
CA LYS A 162 37.72 -7.03 3.95
C LYS A 162 36.69 -8.14 3.88
N LEU A 163 35.48 -7.86 3.36
CA LEU A 163 34.37 -8.82 3.32
C LEU A 163 34.62 -9.96 2.33
N ALA A 164 35.25 -9.65 1.20
CA ALA A 164 35.55 -10.63 0.16
C ALA A 164 36.82 -11.47 0.45
N ALA A 165 37.60 -11.13 1.47
CA ALA A 165 38.69 -11.97 1.95
C ALA A 165 38.21 -13.20 2.75
N ALA A 166 37.00 -13.16 3.32
CA ALA A 166 36.41 -14.29 4.00
C ALA A 166 36.08 -15.41 3.00
N PRO A 167 36.34 -16.69 3.32
CA PRO A 167 36.00 -17.79 2.45
C PRO A 167 34.49 -17.87 2.21
N VAL A 168 34.10 -18.31 0.99
CA VAL A 168 32.71 -18.60 0.68
C VAL A 168 32.33 -19.88 1.44
N VAL A 169 31.44 -19.77 2.41
CA VAL A 169 30.85 -20.93 3.06
C VAL A 169 29.61 -21.32 2.25
N GLU A 170 29.72 -22.41 1.50
CA GLU A 170 28.54 -22.95 0.81
C GLU A 170 27.57 -23.50 1.86
N ASP A 171 26.40 -22.90 1.98
CA ASP A 171 25.28 -23.47 2.73
C ASP A 171 24.30 -24.17 1.77
N PRO A 172 24.33 -25.52 1.68
CA PRO A 172 23.41 -26.25 0.81
C PRO A 172 21.94 -26.02 1.15
N ALA A 173 21.62 -25.75 2.42
CA ALA A 173 20.26 -25.47 2.85
C ALA A 173 19.81 -24.07 2.35
N ALA A 174 20.68 -23.08 2.36
CA ALA A 174 20.40 -21.75 1.78
C ALA A 174 20.16 -21.84 0.28
N GLN A 175 20.93 -22.64 -0.45
CA GLN A 175 20.70 -22.88 -1.89
C GLN A 175 19.33 -23.53 -2.14
N LYS A 176 18.98 -24.56 -1.37
CA LYS A 176 17.67 -25.23 -1.49
C LYS A 176 16.52 -24.28 -1.15
N ARG A 177 16.68 -23.41 -0.13
CA ARG A 177 15.67 -22.38 0.19
C ARG A 177 15.49 -21.40 -0.95
N ALA A 178 16.56 -20.95 -1.59
CA ALA A 178 16.49 -20.05 -2.74
C ALA A 178 15.71 -20.70 -3.91
N VAL A 179 15.99 -21.97 -4.21
CA VAL A 179 15.23 -22.74 -5.22
C VAL A 179 13.76 -22.84 -4.83
N ALA A 180 13.47 -23.15 -3.57
CA ALA A 180 12.10 -23.27 -3.07
C ALA A 180 11.33 -21.96 -3.18
N ARG A 181 11.95 -20.81 -2.84
CA ARG A 181 11.34 -19.48 -3.00
C ARG A 181 11.00 -19.15 -4.45
N ARG A 182 11.89 -19.45 -5.39
CA ARG A 182 11.62 -19.26 -6.81
C ARG A 182 10.43 -20.10 -7.29
N LYS A 183 10.38 -21.37 -6.88
CA LYS A 183 9.22 -22.23 -7.16
C LYS A 183 7.94 -21.74 -6.51
N LEU A 184 8.01 -21.15 -5.31
CA LEU A 184 6.87 -20.55 -4.65
C LEU A 184 6.36 -19.29 -5.38
N GLN A 185 7.24 -18.47 -5.91
CA GLN A 185 6.88 -17.34 -6.78
C GLN A 185 6.21 -17.82 -8.08
N GLU A 186 6.75 -18.85 -8.72
CA GLU A 186 6.16 -19.46 -9.92
C GLU A 186 4.77 -20.06 -9.61
N PHE A 187 4.65 -20.78 -8.50
CA PHE A 187 3.37 -21.31 -8.02
C PHE A 187 2.34 -20.18 -7.79
N THR A 188 2.75 -19.09 -7.14
CA THR A 188 1.88 -17.95 -6.88
C THR A 188 1.41 -17.29 -8.18
N ALA A 189 2.29 -17.10 -9.15
CA ALA A 189 1.97 -16.53 -10.45
C ALA A 189 0.99 -17.42 -11.24
N LEU A 190 1.22 -18.73 -11.26
CA LEU A 190 0.33 -19.70 -11.91
C LEU A 190 -1.03 -19.79 -11.19
N ALA A 191 -1.05 -19.79 -9.85
CA ALA A 191 -2.28 -19.77 -9.08
C ALA A 191 -3.10 -18.50 -9.37
N ALA A 192 -2.45 -17.34 -9.51
CA ALA A 192 -3.12 -16.09 -9.86
C ALA A 192 -3.77 -16.14 -11.26
N SER A 193 -3.10 -16.73 -12.24
CA SER A 193 -3.63 -16.84 -13.62
C SER A 193 -4.76 -17.84 -13.74
N GLY A 194 -4.76 -18.91 -12.94
CA GLY A 194 -5.69 -20.03 -13.03
C GLY A 194 -5.42 -20.97 -14.23
N ASN A 195 -4.32 -20.74 -14.94
CA ASN A 195 -3.90 -21.54 -16.07
C ASN A 195 -3.02 -22.71 -15.59
N ASP A 196 -3.01 -23.82 -16.35
CA ASP A 196 -2.11 -24.96 -16.16
C ASP A 196 -2.19 -25.59 -14.75
N ALA A 197 -3.32 -26.22 -14.45
CA ALA A 197 -3.53 -26.92 -13.19
C ALA A 197 -2.50 -28.05 -12.95
N ALA A 198 -2.08 -28.77 -14.01
CA ALA A 198 -1.12 -29.86 -13.90
C ALA A 198 0.26 -29.35 -13.44
N LYS A 199 0.73 -28.24 -13.99
CA LYS A 199 1.99 -27.61 -13.58
C LYS A 199 1.91 -27.07 -12.16
N LEU A 200 0.76 -26.51 -11.79
CA LEU A 200 0.52 -26.01 -10.43
C LEU A 200 0.56 -27.14 -9.40
N ASP A 201 -0.03 -28.29 -9.68
CA ASP A 201 -0.03 -29.46 -8.80
C ASP A 201 1.37 -30.10 -8.69
N ALA A 202 2.14 -30.12 -9.80
CA ALA A 202 3.54 -30.54 -9.78
C ALA A 202 4.40 -29.64 -8.88
N LEU A 203 4.28 -28.30 -9.03
CA LEU A 203 4.97 -27.33 -8.18
C LEU A 203 4.57 -27.47 -6.70
N ALA A 204 3.28 -27.72 -6.40
CA ALA A 204 2.82 -27.95 -5.05
C ALA A 204 3.49 -29.18 -4.41
N THR A 205 3.64 -30.26 -5.18
CA THR A 205 4.31 -31.48 -4.72
C THR A 205 5.78 -31.24 -4.41
N GLU A 206 6.49 -30.55 -5.31
CA GLU A 206 7.90 -30.22 -5.12
C GLU A 206 8.12 -29.27 -3.95
N LEU A 207 7.28 -28.25 -3.81
CA LEU A 207 7.33 -27.29 -2.70
C LEU A 207 7.07 -27.96 -1.36
N THR A 208 6.12 -28.90 -1.30
CA THR A 208 5.83 -29.66 -0.07
C THR A 208 7.02 -30.53 0.33
N ALA A 209 7.72 -31.13 -0.65
CA ALA A 209 8.92 -31.92 -0.38
C ALA A 209 10.07 -31.05 0.14
N LEU A 210 10.31 -29.89 -0.50
CA LEU A 210 11.34 -28.94 -0.09
C LEU A 210 11.05 -28.33 1.29
N ASP A 211 9.80 -27.98 1.58
CA ASP A 211 9.38 -27.43 2.89
C ASP A 211 9.67 -28.44 4.02
N ARG A 212 9.36 -29.70 3.80
CA ARG A 212 9.65 -30.79 4.75
C ARG A 212 11.16 -30.99 4.95
N GLU A 213 11.93 -31.03 3.85
CA GLU A 213 13.37 -31.23 3.89
C GLU A 213 14.11 -30.10 4.63
N LEU A 214 13.64 -28.86 4.43
CA LEU A 214 14.26 -27.65 4.99
C LEU A 214 13.77 -27.32 6.41
N GLY A 215 12.77 -28.02 6.93
CA GLY A 215 12.11 -27.64 8.17
C GLY A 215 11.37 -26.32 8.09
N GLY A 216 10.90 -25.97 6.89
CA GLY A 216 10.27 -24.71 6.49
C GLY A 216 11.07 -23.94 5.46
N ILE A 217 10.42 -23.51 4.38
CA ILE A 217 11.01 -22.63 3.36
C ILE A 217 11.31 -21.26 3.99
N GLU A 218 10.35 -20.74 4.76
CA GLU A 218 10.53 -19.56 5.58
C GLU A 218 10.60 -19.96 7.06
N PRO A 219 11.64 -19.53 7.79
CA PRO A 219 11.80 -19.87 9.20
C PRO A 219 10.57 -19.48 10.04
N GLY A 220 10.00 -20.43 10.75
CA GLY A 220 8.85 -20.20 11.63
C GLY A 220 7.49 -20.07 10.93
N GLN A 221 7.43 -20.16 9.61
CA GLN A 221 6.17 -20.14 8.86
C GLN A 221 5.85 -21.54 8.32
N LYS A 222 4.62 -21.99 8.53
CA LYS A 222 4.11 -23.24 7.98
C LYS A 222 3.48 -22.98 6.61
N LEU A 223 4.00 -23.64 5.59
CA LEU A 223 3.50 -23.51 4.22
C LEU A 223 2.12 -24.18 4.08
N ASN A 224 1.11 -23.42 3.65
CA ASN A 224 -0.23 -23.91 3.33
C ASN A 224 -0.56 -23.61 1.87
N LEU A 225 -0.09 -24.45 0.96
CA LEU A 225 -0.27 -24.27 -0.49
C LEU A 225 -1.73 -24.28 -0.95
N PRO A 226 -2.64 -25.13 -0.41
CA PRO A 226 -4.05 -25.07 -0.76
C PRO A 226 -4.69 -23.71 -0.44
N ASP A 227 -4.42 -23.17 0.74
CA ASP A 227 -4.95 -21.87 1.14
C ASP A 227 -4.30 -20.71 0.36
N LEU A 228 -3.00 -20.78 0.13
CA LEU A 228 -2.29 -19.81 -0.72
C LEU A 228 -2.86 -19.79 -2.15
N ARG A 229 -3.06 -20.97 -2.77
CA ARG A 229 -3.67 -21.10 -4.11
C ARG A 229 -5.05 -20.45 -4.14
N ARG A 230 -5.91 -20.77 -3.19
CA ARG A 230 -7.26 -20.21 -3.05
C ARG A 230 -7.21 -18.69 -2.93
N THR A 231 -6.42 -18.19 -1.99
CA THR A 231 -6.32 -16.75 -1.68
C THR A 231 -5.79 -15.96 -2.87
N VAL A 232 -4.71 -16.40 -3.49
CA VAL A 232 -4.09 -15.72 -4.63
C VAL A 232 -5.03 -15.69 -5.83
N ARG A 233 -5.72 -16.83 -6.13
CA ARG A 233 -6.70 -16.87 -7.22
C ARG A 233 -7.87 -15.94 -6.97
N PHE A 234 -8.43 -15.98 -5.76
CA PHE A 234 -9.51 -15.07 -5.37
C PHE A 234 -9.10 -13.61 -5.54
N GLN A 235 -7.93 -13.21 -5.02
CA GLN A 235 -7.43 -11.84 -5.16
C GLN A 235 -7.22 -11.42 -6.63
N SER A 236 -6.75 -12.35 -7.48
CA SER A 236 -6.59 -12.10 -8.91
C SER A 236 -7.94 -11.83 -9.60
N LEU A 237 -8.93 -12.67 -9.32
CA LEU A 237 -10.31 -12.51 -9.83
C LEU A 237 -10.96 -11.23 -9.32
N MET A 238 -10.73 -10.85 -8.07
CA MET A 238 -11.25 -9.60 -7.52
C MET A 238 -10.62 -8.36 -8.15
N ARG A 239 -9.33 -8.39 -8.51
CA ARG A 239 -8.70 -7.33 -9.31
C ARG A 239 -9.28 -7.24 -10.73
N GLU A 240 -9.58 -8.39 -11.36
CA GLU A 240 -10.27 -8.42 -12.66
C GLU A 240 -11.71 -7.86 -12.54
N TYR A 241 -12.42 -8.23 -11.49
CA TYR A 241 -13.77 -7.75 -11.17
C TYR A 241 -13.78 -6.22 -11.01
N GLN A 242 -12.89 -5.67 -10.19
CA GLN A 242 -12.73 -4.23 -10.01
C GLN A 242 -12.48 -3.49 -11.33
N ARG A 243 -11.54 -4.01 -12.15
CA ARG A 243 -11.27 -3.42 -13.47
C ARG A 243 -12.49 -3.48 -14.40
N SER A 244 -13.24 -4.56 -14.33
CA SER A 244 -14.45 -4.76 -15.15
C SER A 244 -15.58 -3.82 -14.73
N VAL A 245 -15.82 -3.67 -13.41
CA VAL A 245 -16.77 -2.67 -12.87
C VAL A 245 -16.33 -1.27 -13.25
N ALA A 246 -15.04 -0.95 -13.11
CA ALA A 246 -14.47 0.33 -13.46
C ALA A 246 -14.63 0.70 -14.94
N ALA A 247 -14.54 -0.30 -15.81
CA ALA A 247 -14.70 -0.14 -17.27
C ALA A 247 -16.17 -0.14 -17.72
N GLY A 248 -17.12 -0.31 -16.79
CA GLY A 248 -18.55 -0.40 -17.12
C GLY A 248 -18.90 -1.62 -17.97
N LYS A 249 -18.20 -2.75 -17.77
CA LYS A 249 -18.47 -3.98 -18.53
C LYS A 249 -19.86 -4.54 -18.28
N PRO A 250 -20.44 -5.30 -19.22
CA PRO A 250 -21.76 -5.88 -19.09
C PRO A 250 -21.89 -6.78 -17.85
N ALA A 251 -23.09 -6.88 -17.30
CA ALA A 251 -23.40 -7.74 -16.15
C ALA A 251 -23.02 -9.21 -16.37
N THR A 252 -23.07 -9.69 -17.62
CA THR A 252 -22.63 -11.04 -18.01
C THR A 252 -21.14 -11.30 -17.74
N ASP A 253 -20.29 -10.31 -17.98
CA ASP A 253 -18.85 -10.43 -17.72
C ASP A 253 -18.56 -10.46 -16.22
N LEU A 254 -19.29 -9.66 -15.44
CA LEU A 254 -19.19 -9.65 -13.98
C LEU A 254 -19.68 -10.99 -13.40
N ALA A 255 -20.81 -11.51 -13.88
CA ALA A 255 -21.37 -12.79 -13.43
C ALA A 255 -20.41 -13.96 -13.66
N ARG A 256 -19.67 -13.97 -14.79
CA ARG A 256 -18.65 -14.98 -15.04
C ARG A 256 -17.55 -14.95 -13.97
N ILE A 257 -17.04 -13.75 -13.63
CA ILE A 257 -16.00 -13.60 -12.60
C ILE A 257 -16.55 -13.98 -11.23
N GLU A 258 -17.76 -13.58 -10.90
CA GLU A 258 -18.44 -13.93 -9.64
C GLU A 258 -18.60 -15.45 -9.50
N GLN A 259 -19.02 -16.14 -10.56
CA GLN A 259 -19.17 -17.59 -10.59
C GLN A 259 -17.83 -18.31 -10.32
N GLU A 260 -16.75 -17.82 -10.91
CA GLU A 260 -15.41 -18.40 -10.72
C GLU A 260 -14.84 -18.08 -9.33
N ALA A 261 -15.10 -16.89 -8.80
CA ALA A 261 -14.56 -16.43 -7.52
C ALA A 261 -15.38 -16.93 -6.30
N ALA A 262 -16.68 -17.22 -6.46
CA ALA A 262 -17.55 -17.60 -5.36
C ALA A 262 -17.06 -18.79 -4.52
N PRO A 263 -16.59 -19.93 -5.09
CA PRO A 263 -16.09 -21.05 -4.33
C PRO A 263 -14.76 -20.75 -3.59
N LEU A 264 -14.09 -19.67 -3.97
CA LEU A 264 -12.80 -19.25 -3.39
C LEU A 264 -12.96 -18.16 -2.33
N ALA A 265 -14.15 -17.56 -2.26
CA ALA A 265 -14.42 -16.43 -1.39
C ALA A 265 -14.33 -16.80 0.11
N PRO A 266 -13.92 -15.86 0.96
CA PRO A 266 -13.98 -16.07 2.41
C PRO A 266 -15.45 -16.20 2.88
N PRO A 267 -15.69 -16.88 4.03
CA PRO A 267 -17.04 -17.01 4.57
C PRO A 267 -17.71 -15.65 4.76
N GLY A 268 -18.95 -15.55 4.33
CA GLY A 268 -19.77 -14.33 4.45
C GLY A 268 -19.50 -13.25 3.40
N PHE A 269 -18.60 -13.46 2.45
CA PHE A 269 -18.34 -12.52 1.37
C PHE A 269 -19.55 -12.44 0.41
N LYS A 270 -19.98 -11.22 0.08
CA LYS A 270 -21.06 -10.96 -0.86
C LYS A 270 -20.57 -10.03 -1.97
N PHE A 271 -20.69 -10.48 -3.21
CA PHE A 271 -20.27 -9.71 -4.38
C PHE A 271 -21.09 -8.42 -4.57
N ALA A 272 -22.38 -8.43 -4.23
CA ALA A 272 -23.21 -7.24 -4.31
C ALA A 272 -22.68 -6.14 -3.39
N ASP A 273 -22.48 -6.45 -2.11
CA ASP A 273 -21.96 -5.49 -1.12
C ASP A 273 -20.57 -4.96 -1.53
N TYR A 274 -19.72 -5.84 -2.05
CA TYR A 274 -18.39 -5.46 -2.54
C TYR A 274 -18.45 -4.52 -3.75
N ARG A 275 -19.31 -4.84 -4.74
CA ARG A 275 -19.52 -4.03 -5.94
C ARG A 275 -20.04 -2.64 -5.57
N ASP A 276 -21.00 -2.57 -4.68
CA ASP A 276 -21.65 -1.32 -4.29
C ASP A 276 -20.67 -0.42 -3.52
N LYS A 277 -19.90 -0.98 -2.57
CA LYS A 277 -18.80 -0.26 -1.89
C LYS A 277 -17.73 0.23 -2.86
N PHE A 278 -17.27 -0.62 -3.77
CA PHE A 278 -16.26 -0.25 -4.75
C PHE A 278 -16.75 0.85 -5.71
N SER A 279 -18.00 0.74 -6.15
CA SER A 279 -18.64 1.73 -7.03
C SER A 279 -18.79 3.09 -6.34
N LEU A 280 -19.21 3.09 -5.07
CA LEU A 280 -19.32 4.31 -4.26
C LEU A 280 -17.95 4.98 -4.10
N GLN A 281 -16.94 4.22 -3.64
CA GLN A 281 -15.59 4.73 -3.44
C GLN A 281 -14.99 5.32 -4.71
N ARG A 282 -15.14 4.63 -5.85
CA ARG A 282 -14.63 5.11 -7.13
C ARG A 282 -15.36 6.37 -7.60
N THR A 283 -16.70 6.37 -7.55
CA THR A 283 -17.50 7.54 -7.97
C THR A 283 -17.19 8.75 -7.10
N TRP A 284 -16.98 8.53 -5.80
CA TRP A 284 -16.54 9.57 -4.87
C TRP A 284 -15.15 10.12 -5.22
N GLN A 285 -14.17 9.26 -5.51
CA GLN A 285 -12.83 9.69 -5.91
C GLN A 285 -12.85 10.51 -7.21
N ASP A 286 -13.65 10.09 -8.19
CA ASP A 286 -13.81 10.81 -9.44
C ASP A 286 -14.50 12.18 -9.21
N TYR A 287 -15.54 12.23 -8.36
CA TYR A 287 -16.20 13.47 -7.95
C TYR A 287 -15.22 14.40 -7.22
N TYR A 288 -14.49 13.90 -6.22
CA TYR A 288 -13.52 14.68 -5.46
C TYR A 288 -12.46 15.31 -6.38
N ARG A 289 -11.90 14.53 -7.29
CA ARG A 289 -10.95 15.05 -8.30
C ARG A 289 -11.59 16.14 -9.19
N ALA A 290 -12.81 15.96 -9.59
CA ALA A 290 -13.51 16.94 -10.43
C ALA A 290 -13.77 18.26 -9.69
N VAL A 291 -14.16 18.24 -8.42
CA VAL A 291 -14.49 19.46 -7.64
C VAL A 291 -13.27 20.16 -7.05
N THR A 292 -12.14 19.46 -6.88
CA THR A 292 -10.89 20.06 -6.36
C THR A 292 -9.91 20.45 -7.46
N GLY A 293 -10.03 19.86 -8.66
CA GLY A 293 -9.25 20.19 -9.85
C GLY A 293 -9.96 21.19 -10.76
N HIS A 294 -9.54 21.22 -12.01
CA HIS A 294 -10.21 22.02 -13.05
C HIS A 294 -11.25 21.16 -13.80
N GLY A 295 -12.14 20.50 -13.03
CA GLY A 295 -13.17 19.66 -13.61
C GLY A 295 -14.22 20.47 -14.38
N ASP A 296 -14.68 19.91 -15.52
CA ASP A 296 -15.82 20.41 -16.26
C ASP A 296 -17.10 20.32 -15.39
N ALA A 297 -17.90 21.38 -15.37
CA ALA A 297 -19.16 21.45 -14.63
C ALA A 297 -20.12 20.31 -15.00
N ALA A 298 -20.20 19.94 -16.29
CA ALA A 298 -21.01 18.83 -16.75
C ALA A 298 -20.59 17.48 -16.13
N LYS A 299 -19.29 17.27 -15.92
CA LYS A 299 -18.78 16.08 -15.26
C LYS A 299 -19.11 16.07 -13.76
N VAL A 300 -19.02 17.21 -13.11
CA VAL A 300 -19.41 17.35 -11.69
C VAL A 300 -20.90 17.02 -11.51
N ASP A 301 -21.75 17.53 -12.41
CA ASP A 301 -23.19 17.26 -12.38
C ASP A 301 -23.53 15.79 -12.66
N GLU A 302 -22.82 15.15 -13.60
CA GLU A 302 -22.96 13.71 -13.87
C GLU A 302 -22.65 12.88 -12.64
N LEU A 303 -21.49 13.17 -12.00
CA LEU A 303 -21.03 12.43 -10.82
C LEU A 303 -21.89 12.71 -9.59
N THR A 304 -22.40 13.94 -9.43
CA THR A 304 -23.38 14.29 -8.41
C THR A 304 -24.62 13.42 -8.52
N ARG A 305 -25.23 13.36 -9.72
CA ARG A 305 -26.43 12.51 -9.95
C ARG A 305 -26.16 11.03 -9.68
N LYS A 306 -24.97 10.52 -10.03
CA LYS A 306 -24.59 9.15 -9.70
C LYS A 306 -24.52 8.94 -8.19
N LEU A 307 -23.85 9.82 -7.45
CA LEU A 307 -23.74 9.75 -5.98
C LEU A 307 -25.11 9.90 -5.28
N GLU A 308 -26.01 10.71 -5.82
CA GLU A 308 -27.36 10.85 -5.30
C GLU A 308 -28.20 9.58 -5.39
N LEU A 309 -27.92 8.73 -6.37
CA LEU A 309 -28.63 7.44 -6.56
C LEU A 309 -27.97 6.27 -5.81
N MET A 310 -26.73 6.43 -5.33
CA MET A 310 -26.03 5.36 -4.63
C MET A 310 -26.53 5.23 -3.19
N GLU A 311 -26.68 3.95 -2.78
CA GLU A 311 -26.98 3.54 -1.41
C GLU A 311 -25.80 2.73 -0.87
N SER A 312 -25.56 2.79 0.42
CA SER A 312 -24.56 2.01 1.13
C SER A 312 -24.94 1.89 2.59
N ASP A 313 -24.49 0.82 3.22
CA ASP A 313 -24.54 0.61 4.68
C ASP A 313 -23.17 0.80 5.36
N ASP A 314 -22.16 1.20 4.57
CA ASP A 314 -20.80 1.46 5.08
C ASP A 314 -20.76 2.79 5.81
N THR A 315 -21.02 2.74 7.12
CA THR A 315 -21.07 3.91 8.01
C THR A 315 -19.83 4.81 7.88
N ASP A 316 -18.64 4.20 7.84
CA ASP A 316 -17.38 4.94 7.84
C ASP A 316 -17.18 5.67 6.50
N ALA A 317 -17.40 4.97 5.39
CA ALA A 317 -17.30 5.58 4.05
C ALA A 317 -18.32 6.72 3.85
N LEU A 318 -19.58 6.51 4.26
CA LEU A 318 -20.62 7.54 4.17
C LEU A 318 -20.30 8.75 5.02
N ASN A 319 -19.81 8.54 6.24
CA ASN A 319 -19.42 9.63 7.16
C ASN A 319 -18.22 10.40 6.63
N GLU A 320 -17.19 9.72 6.11
CA GLU A 320 -16.00 10.34 5.51
C GLU A 320 -16.36 11.22 4.32
N ILE A 321 -17.22 10.72 3.41
CA ILE A 321 -17.71 11.49 2.26
C ILE A 321 -18.44 12.76 2.74
N ALA A 322 -19.37 12.62 3.68
CA ALA A 322 -20.14 13.74 4.22
C ALA A 322 -19.22 14.76 4.89
N TRP A 323 -18.30 14.31 5.74
CA TRP A 323 -17.35 15.17 6.44
C TRP A 323 -16.45 15.92 5.46
N THR A 324 -15.90 15.25 4.47
CA THR A 324 -15.04 15.85 3.44
C THR A 324 -15.80 16.93 2.66
N LEU A 325 -17.03 16.66 2.24
CA LEU A 325 -17.88 17.65 1.58
C LEU A 325 -18.13 18.90 2.44
N LEU A 326 -18.19 18.75 3.76
CA LEU A 326 -18.49 19.83 4.69
C LEU A 326 -17.26 20.62 5.13
N THR A 327 -16.06 20.02 5.10
CA THR A 327 -14.89 20.58 5.80
C THR A 327 -13.65 20.77 4.94
N ASP A 328 -13.47 20.01 3.87
CA ASP A 328 -12.24 20.08 3.07
C ASP A 328 -12.08 21.45 2.40
N ALA A 329 -10.96 22.12 2.67
CA ALA A 329 -10.63 23.45 2.16
C ALA A 329 -10.40 23.49 0.62
N ASN A 330 -10.10 22.34 0.01
CA ASN A 330 -9.90 22.24 -1.42
C ASN A 330 -11.23 22.28 -2.21
N ILE A 331 -12.34 21.91 -1.58
CA ILE A 331 -13.68 22.00 -2.19
C ILE A 331 -14.19 23.44 -2.10
N LYS A 332 -14.05 24.20 -3.18
CA LYS A 332 -14.44 25.64 -3.22
C LYS A 332 -15.95 25.83 -3.25
N THR A 333 -16.67 24.96 -3.98
CA THR A 333 -18.13 24.99 -4.07
C THR A 333 -18.69 23.68 -3.50
N ARG A 334 -19.38 23.78 -2.35
CA ARG A 334 -19.83 22.62 -1.59
C ARG A 334 -21.23 22.17 -1.99
N ASN A 335 -21.40 20.88 -2.26
CA ASN A 335 -22.74 20.29 -2.42
C ASN A 335 -23.30 19.91 -1.03
N LEU A 336 -23.94 20.86 -0.37
CA LEU A 336 -24.48 20.67 0.97
C LEU A 336 -25.64 19.66 1.01
N LYS A 337 -26.41 19.52 -0.07
CA LYS A 337 -27.50 18.52 -0.17
C LYS A 337 -26.92 17.11 -0.19
N LEU A 338 -25.88 16.89 -0.98
CA LEU A 338 -25.18 15.61 -1.06
C LEU A 338 -24.53 15.25 0.28
N ALA A 339 -23.88 16.22 0.93
CA ALA A 339 -23.32 16.04 2.27
C ALA A 339 -24.39 15.63 3.29
N LEU A 340 -25.59 16.26 3.24
CA LEU A 340 -26.69 15.91 4.12
C LEU A 340 -27.22 14.50 3.85
N LYS A 341 -27.35 14.09 2.59
CA LYS A 341 -27.74 12.73 2.22
C LYS A 341 -26.81 11.69 2.84
N PHE A 342 -25.50 11.85 2.65
CA PHE A 342 -24.53 10.88 3.14
C PHE A 342 -24.42 10.87 4.68
N ALA A 343 -24.49 12.05 5.33
CA ALA A 343 -24.48 12.12 6.78
C ALA A 343 -25.71 11.45 7.40
N GLN A 344 -26.87 11.61 6.79
CA GLN A 344 -28.10 10.92 7.23
C GLN A 344 -27.95 9.42 7.03
N ALA A 345 -27.53 8.95 5.85
CA ALA A 345 -27.34 7.54 5.57
C ALA A 345 -26.33 6.89 6.54
N ALA A 346 -25.23 7.56 6.88
CA ALA A 346 -24.28 7.11 7.90
C ALA A 346 -24.92 7.00 9.30
N THR A 347 -25.80 7.97 9.64
CA THR A 347 -26.53 7.94 10.90
C THR A 347 -27.49 6.76 10.96
N ASP A 348 -28.21 6.49 9.89
CA ASP A 348 -29.13 5.37 9.78
C ASP A 348 -28.39 4.02 9.85
N ALA A 349 -27.28 3.87 9.12
CA ALA A 349 -26.42 2.68 9.12
C ALA A 349 -25.83 2.41 10.51
N SER A 350 -25.40 3.45 11.24
CA SER A 350 -24.90 3.34 12.62
C SER A 350 -26.01 3.22 13.68
N LYS A 351 -27.27 3.22 13.24
CA LYS A 351 -28.46 3.28 14.13
C LYS A 351 -28.42 4.43 15.12
N GLY A 352 -27.74 5.50 14.75
CA GLY A 352 -27.53 6.68 15.58
C GLY A 352 -26.76 6.41 16.88
N GLN A 353 -25.87 5.42 16.90
CA GLN A 353 -25.06 5.01 18.05
C GLN A 353 -23.58 5.44 17.97
N ASN A 354 -23.22 6.25 16.98
CA ASN A 354 -21.86 6.75 16.79
C ASN A 354 -21.83 8.28 16.92
N ALA A 355 -21.08 8.78 17.92
CA ALA A 355 -21.00 10.21 18.25
C ALA A 355 -20.41 11.04 17.09
N ASP A 356 -19.38 10.56 16.40
CA ASP A 356 -18.73 11.28 15.30
C ASP A 356 -19.64 11.39 14.08
N VAL A 357 -20.41 10.33 13.82
CA VAL A 357 -21.42 10.33 12.74
C VAL A 357 -22.54 11.33 13.05
N LEU A 358 -22.99 11.40 14.31
CA LEU A 358 -24.03 12.35 14.74
C LEU A 358 -23.53 13.81 14.66
N ASP A 359 -22.25 14.10 15.01
CA ASP A 359 -21.65 15.43 14.83
C ASP A 359 -21.60 15.81 13.34
N THR A 360 -21.15 14.88 12.48
CA THR A 360 -21.16 15.12 11.02
C THR A 360 -22.58 15.42 10.52
N TYR A 361 -23.58 14.67 10.99
CA TYR A 361 -24.97 14.88 10.59
C TYR A 361 -25.51 16.20 11.13
N ALA A 362 -25.20 16.57 12.38
CA ALA A 362 -25.57 17.85 12.95
C ALA A 362 -24.99 19.02 12.14
N ARG A 363 -23.71 18.94 11.76
CA ARG A 363 -23.06 19.93 10.89
C ARG A 363 -23.73 20.01 9.50
N ALA A 364 -24.08 18.88 8.91
CA ALA A 364 -24.76 18.83 7.62
C ALA A 364 -26.15 19.49 7.70
N LEU A 365 -26.91 19.21 8.75
CA LEU A 365 -28.21 19.83 9.01
C LEU A 365 -28.07 21.35 9.18
N PHE A 366 -27.13 21.80 10.00
CA PHE A 366 -26.88 23.22 10.24
C PHE A 366 -26.53 23.97 8.95
N ASN A 367 -25.63 23.43 8.14
CA ASN A 367 -25.23 24.03 6.86
C ASN A 367 -26.39 24.06 5.83
N ASN A 368 -27.40 23.20 6.00
CA ASN A 368 -28.62 23.19 5.21
C ASN A 368 -29.77 24.02 5.86
N GLY A 369 -29.48 24.88 6.86
CA GLY A 369 -30.45 25.77 7.51
C GLY A 369 -31.39 25.08 8.50
N ARG A 370 -31.15 23.85 8.91
CA ARG A 370 -31.97 23.06 9.82
C ARG A 370 -31.39 23.11 11.26
N ALA A 371 -31.23 24.32 11.82
CA ALA A 371 -30.52 24.53 13.08
C ALA A 371 -31.11 23.77 14.27
N ALA A 372 -32.45 23.72 14.43
CA ALA A 372 -33.10 22.98 15.52
C ALA A 372 -32.79 21.47 15.44
N ALA A 373 -32.82 20.89 14.26
CA ALA A 373 -32.46 19.48 14.07
C ALA A 373 -30.96 19.23 14.32
N ALA A 374 -30.07 20.16 13.92
CA ALA A 374 -28.65 20.10 14.22
C ALA A 374 -28.39 20.07 15.75
N VAL A 375 -29.04 20.95 16.52
CA VAL A 375 -28.94 20.96 17.98
C VAL A 375 -29.34 19.61 18.58
N THR A 376 -30.41 19.00 18.10
CA THR A 376 -30.86 17.68 18.56
C THR A 376 -29.83 16.59 18.34
N GLN A 377 -29.24 16.52 17.14
CA GLN A 377 -28.25 15.49 16.83
C GLN A 377 -26.94 15.71 17.59
N GLU A 378 -26.51 16.97 17.75
CA GLU A 378 -25.31 17.32 18.50
C GLU A 378 -25.44 16.98 19.99
N GLN A 379 -26.62 17.20 20.60
CA GLN A 379 -26.90 16.76 21.96
C GLN A 379 -26.82 15.25 22.14
N ARG A 380 -27.26 14.49 21.13
CA ARG A 380 -27.09 13.01 21.10
C ARG A 380 -25.63 12.61 21.00
N ALA A 381 -24.84 13.26 20.14
CA ALA A 381 -23.40 13.03 20.03
C ALA A 381 -22.68 13.26 21.37
N ILE A 382 -23.01 14.36 22.06
CA ILE A 382 -22.51 14.70 23.41
C ILE A 382 -22.85 13.59 24.41
N ALA A 383 -24.08 13.09 24.39
CA ALA A 383 -24.53 12.04 25.32
C ALA A 383 -23.80 10.69 25.13
N LEU A 384 -23.30 10.41 23.94
CA LEU A 384 -22.53 9.19 23.61
C LEU A 384 -21.02 9.34 23.83
N THR A 385 -20.52 10.58 24.07
CA THR A 385 -19.09 10.86 24.13
C THR A 385 -18.59 10.84 25.56
N THR A 386 -17.54 10.08 25.86
CA THR A 386 -16.86 10.00 27.15
C THR A 386 -15.50 10.71 27.18
N ASP A 387 -14.88 10.92 26.03
CA ASP A 387 -13.61 11.63 25.93
C ASP A 387 -13.78 13.13 26.19
N LYS A 388 -12.97 13.70 27.10
CA LYS A 388 -13.09 15.08 27.55
C LYS A 388 -12.74 16.11 26.46
N ALA A 389 -11.73 15.80 25.61
CA ALA A 389 -11.32 16.73 24.56
C ALA A 389 -12.41 16.80 23.49
N ARG A 390 -12.88 15.63 23.04
CA ARG A 390 -13.97 15.51 22.06
C ARG A 390 -15.27 16.15 22.58
N LEU A 391 -15.59 15.95 23.84
CA LEU A 391 -16.76 16.58 24.50
C LEU A 391 -16.72 18.11 24.46
N ALA A 392 -15.53 18.70 24.60
CA ALA A 392 -15.37 20.16 24.49
C ALA A 392 -15.63 20.66 23.07
N GLU A 393 -15.17 19.95 22.06
CA GLU A 393 -15.41 20.27 20.65
C GLU A 393 -16.90 20.21 20.29
N LEU A 394 -17.59 19.14 20.69
CA LEU A 394 -19.02 18.96 20.47
C LEU A 394 -19.85 20.05 21.18
N LYS A 395 -19.48 20.41 22.41
CA LYS A 395 -20.17 21.53 23.13
C LYS A 395 -19.96 22.87 22.41
N ALA A 396 -18.78 23.12 21.87
CA ALA A 396 -18.54 24.33 21.09
C ALA A 396 -19.32 24.31 19.76
N ALA A 397 -19.49 23.17 19.13
CA ALA A 397 -20.35 23.02 17.96
C ALA A 397 -21.84 23.26 18.31
N LEU A 398 -22.31 22.66 19.41
CA LEU A 398 -23.67 22.87 19.90
C LEU A 398 -23.98 24.35 20.13
N GLN A 399 -23.07 25.07 20.78
CA GLN A 399 -23.23 26.52 21.02
C GLN A 399 -23.36 27.29 19.70
N ARG A 400 -22.56 26.96 18.69
CA ARG A 400 -22.68 27.57 17.34
C ARG A 400 -24.06 27.32 16.73
N TYR A 401 -24.56 26.08 16.81
CA TYR A 401 -25.87 25.74 16.26
C TYR A 401 -27.03 26.42 16.96
N GLN A 402 -26.94 26.62 18.29
CA GLN A 402 -27.93 27.33 19.10
C GLN A 402 -27.98 28.83 18.82
N THR A 403 -26.82 29.44 18.61
CA THR A 403 -26.72 30.89 18.36
C THR A 403 -26.98 31.28 16.91
N GLY A 404 -27.06 30.32 15.99
CA GLY A 404 -27.19 30.60 14.58
C GLY A 404 -25.95 31.27 13.96
N ALA A 405 -24.82 31.32 14.73
CA ALA A 405 -23.59 31.94 14.30
C ALA A 405 -23.01 31.12 13.12
N THR A 406 -23.25 31.57 11.90
CA THR A 406 -22.67 30.98 10.71
C THR A 406 -21.15 31.23 10.68
N VAL A 407 -20.36 30.17 10.64
CA VAL A 407 -19.05 30.26 9.95
C VAL A 407 -19.34 30.75 8.53
N ALA A 408 -18.59 31.75 8.02
CA ALA A 408 -18.83 32.41 6.73
C ALA A 408 -19.37 31.41 5.70
N ARG A 409 -20.56 31.65 5.20
CA ARG A 409 -21.35 30.73 4.36
C ARG A 409 -20.51 30.32 3.16
N PRO A 410 -20.06 29.06 3.03
CA PRO A 410 -19.34 28.67 1.83
C PRO A 410 -20.29 28.82 0.64
N LYS A 411 -19.77 29.33 -0.49
CA LYS A 411 -20.56 29.43 -1.71
C LYS A 411 -21.18 28.07 -2.03
N THR A 412 -22.47 28.03 -2.27
CA THR A 412 -23.20 26.83 -2.67
C THR A 412 -23.26 26.75 -4.20
N VAL A 413 -23.54 25.54 -4.73
CA VAL A 413 -23.76 25.35 -6.17
C VAL A 413 -24.89 26.24 -6.68
N ALA A 414 -25.89 26.57 -5.84
CA ALA A 414 -26.97 27.49 -6.18
C ALA A 414 -26.54 28.95 -6.27
N ASP A 415 -25.41 29.35 -5.67
CA ASP A 415 -24.89 30.73 -5.73
C ASP A 415 -23.98 30.94 -6.95
N ALA A 416 -23.77 29.90 -7.78
CA ALA A 416 -22.88 29.90 -8.94
C ALA A 416 -23.67 29.84 -10.28
N GLN A 417 -25.00 29.83 -10.24
CA GLN A 417 -25.92 29.99 -11.36
C GLN A 417 -26.52 31.40 -11.30
#